data_4f5aaa62e209f74ce8aa9427bad6fe0d
#
_entry.id   4f5aaa62e209f74ce8aa9427bad6fe0d
#
_cell.length_a   1.000
_cell.length_b   1.000
_cell.length_c   1.000
_cell.angle_alpha   90.00
_cell.angle_beta   90.00
_cell.angle_gamma   90.00
#
_symmetry.space_group_name_H-M   'P 1'
#
loop_
_entity.id
_entity.type
_entity.pdbx_description
1 polymer ?
#
loop_
_entity_poly.entity_id
_entity_poly.type
_entity_poly.pdbx_seq_one_letter_code
_entity_poly.pdbx_strand_id
1 'polypeptide(L)'
;TTRLVGSEMCIRDSSGSITTGFKSDSKYSYSSKYSFARAEVIKKQRQYLLYTNAETLSRYLSSNFIADLNKYSADEIVRMYGTHVLTKITVGGSYRAYYKSVIVEEANRTEKMKTVTAGAKYNMKKVGLDANGSWNTTTITETNKKNSNWTCDIKCLGGTTSGTTITLSPNQGPTTTINLGAWTQSVDDTHSRLVDVDWNATYPIYDLVSDPVKKADLKLAVEKYINSKKISVIKLVT
;
A
#
# COMPACT_ATOMS: atom_id res chain seq x y z
N THR A 1 -26.73 19.78 14.98
CA THR A 1 -26.10 18.44 14.82
C THR A 1 -25.97 18.16 13.33
N THR A 2 -24.83 18.49 12.76
CA THR A 2 -24.55 18.19 11.35
C THR A 2 -24.28 16.69 11.23
N ARG A 3 -25.26 15.97 10.74
CA ARG A 3 -25.16 14.55 10.47
C ARG A 3 -24.27 14.35 9.25
N LEU A 4 -23.04 13.92 9.45
CA LEU A 4 -22.22 13.32 8.38
C LEU A 4 -22.95 12.05 7.94
N VAL A 5 -23.58 12.10 6.78
CA VAL A 5 -24.19 10.89 6.18
C VAL A 5 -23.04 10.09 5.54
N GLY A 6 -22.33 9.34 6.37
CA GLY A 6 -21.42 8.32 5.91
C GLY A 6 -22.20 7.03 5.70
N SER A 7 -22.31 6.54 4.48
CA SER A 7 -22.81 5.20 4.25
C SER A 7 -21.72 4.19 4.62
N GLU A 8 -21.87 3.51 5.74
CA GLU A 8 -21.00 2.39 6.10
C GLU A 8 -21.45 1.16 5.30
N MET A 9 -20.59 0.68 4.40
CA MET A 9 -20.81 -0.61 3.75
C MET A 9 -19.87 -1.63 4.39
N CYS A 10 -20.42 -2.56 5.16
CA CYS A 10 -19.66 -3.68 5.72
C CYS A 10 -19.34 -4.69 4.60
N ILE A 11 -18.06 -4.79 4.23
CA ILE A 11 -17.58 -5.84 3.34
C ILE A 11 -16.92 -6.90 4.21
N ARG A 12 -17.49 -8.10 4.26
CA ARG A 12 -16.96 -9.23 5.05
C ARG A 12 -16.07 -10.18 4.25
N ASP A 13 -15.39 -9.68 3.25
CA ASP A 13 -14.56 -10.53 2.39
C ASP A 13 -13.08 -10.42 2.73
N SER A 14 -12.42 -11.55 2.92
CA SER A 14 -10.97 -11.63 2.83
C SER A 14 -10.60 -11.84 1.36
N SER A 15 -9.90 -10.89 0.77
CA SER A 15 -9.41 -11.00 -0.60
C SER A 15 -7.90 -11.11 -0.60
N GLY A 16 -7.37 -12.08 -1.32
CA GLY A 16 -5.96 -12.16 -1.65
C GLY A 16 -5.70 -11.45 -2.97
N SER A 17 -4.79 -10.49 -2.99
CA SER A 17 -4.37 -9.85 -4.22
C SER A 17 -2.86 -9.90 -4.37
N ILE A 18 -2.39 -10.09 -5.61
CA ILE A 18 -0.99 -10.08 -5.94
C ILE A 18 -0.76 -8.95 -6.92
N THR A 19 0.02 -7.99 -6.48
CA THR A 19 0.47 -6.91 -7.35
C THR A 19 1.95 -7.10 -7.62
N THR A 20 2.31 -7.27 -8.89
CA THR A 20 3.69 -7.14 -9.32
C THR A 20 4.04 -5.66 -9.26
N GLY A 21 5.06 -5.31 -8.49
CA GLY A 21 5.36 -3.95 -8.06
C GLY A 21 5.82 -2.97 -9.12
N PHE A 22 5.43 -3.15 -10.38
CA PHE A 22 5.81 -2.25 -11.46
C PHE A 22 4.57 -1.81 -12.23
N LYS A 23 4.05 -0.64 -11.92
CA LYS A 23 3.22 0.08 -12.88
C LYS A 23 4.05 0.27 -14.15
N SER A 24 3.40 0.16 -15.30
CA SER A 24 3.96 0.23 -16.65
C SER A 24 4.74 1.51 -16.98
N ASP A 25 4.78 2.47 -16.09
CA ASP A 25 5.53 3.71 -16.25
C ASP A 25 7.02 3.48 -15.94
N SER A 26 7.61 2.74 -16.81
CA SER A 26 8.93 2.80 -17.46
C SER A 26 10.12 3.46 -16.77
N LYS A 27 10.04 4.08 -15.61
CA LYS A 27 11.18 4.71 -14.91
C LYS A 27 11.79 3.84 -13.81
N TYR A 28 11.16 2.75 -13.43
CA TYR A 28 11.79 1.73 -12.60
C TYR A 28 12.42 0.70 -13.52
N SER A 29 13.53 1.14 -14.09
CA SER A 29 14.43 0.21 -14.69
C SER A 29 14.85 -0.75 -13.58
N TYR A 30 14.71 -2.02 -13.83
CA TYR A 30 15.45 -3.08 -13.23
C TYR A 30 16.79 -2.56 -12.75
N SER A 31 17.13 -2.75 -11.47
CA SER A 31 18.53 -3.06 -11.33
C SER A 31 18.69 -4.33 -12.17
N SER A 32 19.67 -4.39 -13.05
CA SER A 32 19.95 -5.58 -13.85
C SER A 32 20.07 -6.85 -12.99
N LYS A 33 20.10 -6.71 -11.68
CA LYS A 33 20.37 -7.74 -10.68
C LYS A 33 19.11 -8.19 -9.92
N TYR A 34 18.14 -7.31 -9.59
CA TYR A 34 17.03 -7.65 -8.70
C TYR A 34 15.66 -7.48 -9.35
N SER A 35 14.78 -8.42 -9.04
CA SER A 35 13.34 -8.33 -9.32
C SER A 35 12.55 -8.27 -8.03
N PHE A 36 11.43 -7.56 -8.03
CA PHE A 36 10.59 -7.34 -6.86
C PHE A 36 9.15 -7.72 -7.11
N ALA A 37 8.49 -8.27 -6.09
CA ALA A 37 7.05 -8.49 -6.10
C ALA A 37 6.45 -8.10 -4.75
N ARG A 38 5.18 -7.69 -4.77
CA ARG A 38 4.34 -7.55 -3.58
C ARG A 38 3.17 -8.51 -3.69
N ALA A 39 2.97 -9.31 -2.64
CA ALA A 39 1.79 -10.13 -2.47
C ALA A 39 1.08 -9.71 -1.19
N GLU A 40 -0.25 -9.77 -1.16
CA GLU A 40 -0.99 -9.38 0.02
C GLU A 40 -2.25 -10.23 0.24
N VAL A 41 -2.62 -10.36 1.52
CA VAL A 41 -3.91 -10.87 1.97
C VAL A 41 -4.55 -9.73 2.76
N ILE A 42 -5.77 -9.34 2.38
CA ILE A 42 -6.50 -8.24 3.00
C ILE A 42 -7.81 -8.78 3.58
N LYS A 43 -8.05 -8.50 4.85
CA LYS A 43 -9.35 -8.61 5.51
C LYS A 43 -9.96 -7.21 5.59
N LYS A 44 -10.97 -6.95 4.76
CA LYS A 44 -11.73 -5.69 4.81
C LYS A 44 -12.74 -5.77 5.95
N GLN A 45 -12.73 -4.80 6.84
CA GLN A 45 -13.68 -4.70 7.95
C GLN A 45 -14.77 -3.68 7.65
N ARG A 46 -14.36 -2.45 7.28
CA ARG A 46 -15.29 -1.37 6.89
C ARG A 46 -14.71 -0.54 5.76
N GLN A 47 -15.61 0.01 4.95
CA GLN A 47 -15.29 1.04 3.99
C GLN A 47 -16.00 2.33 4.41
N TYR A 48 -15.24 3.42 4.50
CA TYR A 48 -15.77 4.75 4.72
C TYR A 48 -15.76 5.51 3.40
N LEU A 49 -16.92 6.06 3.05
CA LEU A 49 -17.10 6.79 1.81
C LEU A 49 -17.80 8.11 2.12
N LEU A 50 -17.17 9.21 1.74
CA LEU A 50 -17.73 10.54 1.80
C LEU A 50 -18.11 10.99 0.38
N TYR A 51 -19.40 11.00 0.09
CA TYR A 51 -19.91 11.49 -1.19
C TYR A 51 -19.86 13.03 -1.21
N THR A 52 -18.82 13.56 -1.84
CA THR A 52 -18.57 15.00 -1.87
C THR A 52 -17.66 15.37 -3.04
N ASN A 53 -17.50 16.68 -3.25
CA ASN A 53 -16.52 17.26 -4.16
C ASN A 53 -15.67 18.32 -3.46
N ALA A 54 -14.63 18.82 -4.11
CA ALA A 54 -13.71 19.79 -3.52
C ALA A 54 -14.41 21.10 -3.12
N GLU A 55 -15.37 21.58 -3.91
CA GLU A 55 -16.15 22.77 -3.60
C GLU A 55 -16.97 22.61 -2.32
N THR A 56 -17.65 21.46 -2.17
CA THR A 56 -18.39 21.18 -0.94
C THR A 56 -17.45 21.07 0.25
N LEU A 57 -16.33 20.34 0.13
CA LEU A 57 -15.34 20.18 1.19
C LEU A 57 -14.76 21.54 1.65
N SER A 58 -14.52 22.48 0.72
CA SER A 58 -13.99 23.81 1.06
C SER A 58 -14.87 24.60 2.02
N ARG A 59 -16.17 24.31 2.09
CA ARG A 59 -17.13 24.93 3.01
C ARG A 59 -17.08 24.37 4.43
N TYR A 60 -16.41 23.24 4.63
CA TYR A 60 -16.31 22.54 5.92
C TYR A 60 -14.89 22.50 6.49
N LEU A 61 -14.03 23.39 6.02
CA LEU A 61 -12.68 23.52 6.57
C LEU A 61 -12.77 23.93 8.06
N SER A 62 -11.96 23.28 8.89
CA SER A 62 -11.90 23.66 10.30
C SER A 62 -11.31 25.05 10.49
N SER A 63 -11.77 25.75 11.53
CA SER A 63 -11.21 27.05 11.90
C SER A 63 -9.70 27.00 12.14
N ASN A 64 -9.19 25.89 12.67
CA ASN A 64 -7.76 25.69 12.87
C ASN A 64 -7.00 25.64 11.54
N PHE A 65 -7.50 24.88 10.55
CA PHE A 65 -6.86 24.82 9.23
C PHE A 65 -6.83 26.19 8.55
N ILE A 66 -7.94 26.95 8.64
CA ILE A 66 -8.02 28.32 8.09
C ILE A 66 -7.02 29.25 8.78
N ALA A 67 -6.92 29.19 10.11
CA ALA A 67 -5.97 29.98 10.88
C ALA A 67 -4.52 29.62 10.52
N ASP A 68 -4.23 28.33 10.40
CA ASP A 68 -2.90 27.83 10.07
C ASP A 68 -2.48 28.20 8.65
N LEU A 69 -3.41 28.19 7.68
CA LEU A 69 -3.16 28.71 6.32
C LEU A 69 -2.75 30.20 6.29
N ASN A 70 -3.13 30.97 7.31
CA ASN A 70 -2.76 32.37 7.42
C ASN A 70 -1.43 32.59 8.17
N LYS A 71 -1.03 31.61 8.98
CA LYS A 71 0.08 31.74 9.92
C LYS A 71 1.35 31.02 9.43
N TYR A 72 1.22 29.88 8.78
CA TYR A 72 2.34 29.00 8.43
C TYR A 72 2.62 29.01 6.91
N SER A 73 3.83 28.66 6.55
CA SER A 73 4.21 28.45 5.15
C SER A 73 3.50 27.23 4.53
N ALA A 74 3.39 27.21 3.20
CA ALA A 74 2.78 26.09 2.48
C ALA A 74 3.50 24.75 2.76
N ASP A 75 4.83 24.75 2.88
CA ASP A 75 5.60 23.55 3.25
C ASP A 75 5.24 23.04 4.66
N GLU A 76 4.96 23.92 5.61
CA GLU A 76 4.52 23.56 6.97
C GLU A 76 3.10 23.01 6.97
N ILE A 77 2.20 23.62 6.21
CA ILE A 77 0.83 23.13 6.04
C ILE A 77 0.84 21.69 5.48
N VAL A 78 1.64 21.42 4.44
CA VAL A 78 1.78 20.06 3.89
C VAL A 78 2.32 19.07 4.93
N ARG A 79 3.24 19.48 5.78
CA ARG A 79 3.76 18.60 6.86
C ARG A 79 2.72 18.31 7.95
N MET A 80 1.88 19.29 8.29
CA MET A 80 0.86 19.16 9.34
C MET A 80 -0.39 18.41 8.86
N TYR A 81 -0.86 18.70 7.66
CA TYR A 81 -2.15 18.25 7.15
C TYR A 81 -2.06 17.20 6.04
N GLY A 82 -0.85 16.96 5.49
CA GLY A 82 -0.64 16.05 4.36
C GLY A 82 -0.93 16.71 3.02
N THR A 83 -1.05 15.88 1.98
CA THR A 83 -1.17 16.33 0.58
C THR A 83 -2.57 16.21 0.00
N HIS A 84 -3.39 15.28 0.52
CA HIS A 84 -4.71 14.95 -0.03
C HIS A 84 -5.72 14.69 1.08
N VAL A 85 -6.98 15.03 0.80
CA VAL A 85 -8.13 14.57 1.57
C VAL A 85 -8.61 13.25 0.99
N LEU A 86 -8.74 12.24 1.85
CA LEU A 86 -9.19 10.90 1.49
C LEU A 86 -10.70 10.81 1.68
N THR A 87 -11.46 10.58 0.61
CA THR A 87 -12.92 10.48 0.68
C THR A 87 -13.44 9.06 0.56
N LYS A 88 -12.55 8.10 0.22
CA LYS A 88 -12.90 6.69 0.22
C LYS A 88 -11.73 5.86 0.71
N ILE A 89 -11.91 5.27 1.89
CA ILE A 89 -10.91 4.45 2.56
C ILE A 89 -11.49 3.12 3.01
N THR A 90 -10.64 2.11 3.11
CA THR A 90 -10.98 0.82 3.69
C THR A 90 -10.11 0.57 4.91
N VAL A 91 -10.75 0.21 6.01
CA VAL A 91 -10.08 -0.23 7.23
C VAL A 91 -10.26 -1.74 7.41
N GLY A 92 -9.31 -2.35 8.10
CA GLY A 92 -9.28 -3.80 8.31
C GLY A 92 -7.91 -4.29 8.73
N GLY A 93 -7.51 -5.44 8.21
CA GLY A 93 -6.18 -6.00 8.41
C GLY A 93 -5.54 -6.44 7.10
N SER A 94 -4.22 -6.50 7.07
CA SER A 94 -3.48 -7.04 5.92
C SER A 94 -2.19 -7.69 6.33
N TYR A 95 -1.83 -8.75 5.62
CA TYR A 95 -0.46 -9.24 5.52
C TYR A 95 0.09 -8.86 4.16
N ARG A 96 1.23 -8.19 4.12
CA ARG A 96 1.90 -7.75 2.89
C ARG A 96 3.30 -8.32 2.83
N ALA A 97 3.56 -9.16 1.84
CA ALA A 97 4.88 -9.67 1.54
C ALA A 97 5.58 -8.78 0.53
N TYR A 98 6.77 -8.32 0.90
CA TYR A 98 7.70 -7.60 0.03
C TYR A 98 8.82 -8.56 -0.34
N TYR A 99 8.80 -9.04 -1.55
CA TYR A 99 9.73 -10.05 -2.04
C TYR A 99 10.73 -9.45 -3.01
N LYS A 100 11.98 -9.78 -2.81
CA LYS A 100 13.12 -9.41 -3.68
C LYS A 100 13.88 -10.66 -4.05
N SER A 101 14.28 -10.80 -5.32
CA SER A 101 15.03 -11.95 -5.81
C SER A 101 15.99 -11.56 -6.92
N VAL A 102 17.04 -12.36 -7.11
CA VAL A 102 17.90 -12.34 -8.29
C VAL A 102 17.42 -13.42 -9.24
N ILE A 103 17.12 -13.05 -10.49
CA ILE A 103 16.71 -13.97 -11.55
C ILE A 103 17.68 -13.81 -12.70
N VAL A 104 18.52 -14.83 -12.88
CA VAL A 104 19.64 -14.79 -13.86
C VAL A 104 19.21 -15.35 -15.20
N GLU A 105 18.37 -16.38 -15.20
CA GLU A 105 18.06 -17.18 -16.39
C GLU A 105 17.00 -16.58 -17.32
N GLU A 106 16.28 -15.57 -16.86
CA GLU A 106 15.17 -14.99 -17.62
C GLU A 106 15.56 -13.64 -18.22
N ALA A 107 15.65 -13.56 -19.53
CA ALA A 107 15.91 -12.30 -20.26
C ALA A 107 14.64 -11.44 -20.40
N ASN A 108 13.46 -12.07 -20.45
CA ASN A 108 12.19 -11.41 -20.69
C ASN A 108 11.57 -10.86 -19.41
N ARG A 109 11.16 -9.59 -19.46
CA ARG A 109 10.53 -8.88 -18.32
C ARG A 109 9.30 -9.61 -17.77
N THR A 110 8.43 -10.10 -18.63
CA THR A 110 7.19 -10.77 -18.23
C THR A 110 7.48 -12.05 -17.47
N GLU A 111 8.45 -12.84 -17.92
CA GLU A 111 8.85 -14.07 -17.24
C GLU A 111 9.52 -13.77 -15.90
N LYS A 112 10.38 -12.75 -15.82
CA LYS A 112 10.93 -12.28 -14.52
C LYS A 112 9.83 -11.90 -13.54
N MET A 113 8.80 -11.21 -13.99
CA MET A 113 7.65 -10.83 -13.16
C MET A 113 6.86 -12.06 -12.68
N LYS A 114 6.63 -13.04 -13.53
CA LYS A 114 5.98 -14.32 -13.13
C LYS A 114 6.80 -15.05 -12.08
N THR A 115 8.10 -15.14 -12.29
CA THR A 115 9.03 -15.86 -11.41
C THR A 115 9.15 -15.21 -10.04
N VAL A 116 9.29 -13.89 -9.96
CA VAL A 116 9.35 -13.17 -8.68
C VAL A 116 7.99 -13.20 -7.94
N THR A 117 6.89 -13.17 -8.69
CA THR A 117 5.54 -13.31 -8.11
C THR A 117 5.34 -14.71 -7.52
N ALA A 118 5.81 -15.75 -8.22
CA ALA A 118 5.78 -17.12 -7.70
C ALA A 118 6.59 -17.24 -6.39
N GLY A 119 7.75 -16.60 -6.32
CA GLY A 119 8.56 -16.55 -5.09
C GLY A 119 7.82 -15.90 -3.91
N ALA A 120 7.16 -14.77 -4.13
CA ALA A 120 6.35 -14.10 -3.11
C ALA A 120 5.20 -15.02 -2.62
N LYS A 121 4.44 -15.61 -3.54
CA LYS A 121 3.35 -16.56 -3.24
C LYS A 121 3.84 -17.76 -2.44
N TYR A 122 4.93 -18.38 -2.89
CA TYR A 122 5.51 -19.54 -2.26
C TYR A 122 5.87 -19.27 -0.79
N ASN A 123 6.49 -18.10 -0.51
CA ASN A 123 6.85 -17.73 0.84
C ASN A 123 5.64 -17.40 1.71
N MET A 124 4.62 -16.71 1.17
CA MET A 124 3.37 -16.49 1.90
C MET A 124 2.68 -17.81 2.25
N LYS A 125 2.65 -18.77 1.32
CA LYS A 125 2.09 -20.10 1.56
C LYS A 125 2.83 -20.83 2.68
N LYS A 126 4.16 -20.77 2.71
CA LYS A 126 4.98 -21.40 3.76
C LYS A 126 4.62 -20.92 5.17
N VAL A 127 4.19 -19.68 5.32
CA VAL A 127 3.78 -19.12 6.62
C VAL A 127 2.28 -19.21 6.87
N GLY A 128 1.51 -19.93 6.04
CA GLY A 128 0.06 -20.12 6.24
C GLY A 128 -0.84 -19.04 5.68
N LEU A 129 -0.31 -18.16 4.82
CA LEU A 129 -1.06 -17.03 4.22
C LEU A 129 -1.69 -17.34 2.86
N ASP A 130 -1.90 -18.62 2.53
CA ASP A 130 -2.67 -19.03 1.36
C ASP A 130 -4.17 -19.01 1.73
N ALA A 131 -4.82 -17.90 1.48
CA ALA A 131 -6.16 -17.62 2.00
C ALA A 131 -7.27 -18.59 1.54
N ASN A 132 -7.10 -19.29 0.41
CA ASN A 132 -8.17 -20.14 -0.14
C ASN A 132 -7.65 -21.39 -0.87
N GLY A 133 -6.38 -21.78 -0.71
CA GLY A 133 -5.80 -22.86 -1.51
C GLY A 133 -5.82 -22.57 -3.03
N SER A 134 -6.09 -21.32 -3.40
CA SER A 134 -6.36 -20.90 -4.77
C SER A 134 -5.11 -20.84 -5.66
N TRP A 135 -3.94 -20.97 -5.07
CA TRP A 135 -2.69 -20.89 -5.82
C TRP A 135 -2.24 -22.29 -6.25
N ASN A 136 -2.10 -22.51 -7.54
CA ASN A 136 -1.59 -23.75 -8.06
C ASN A 136 -0.18 -24.02 -7.51
N THR A 137 -0.11 -24.99 -6.57
CA THR A 137 1.10 -25.29 -5.80
C THR A 137 2.23 -25.77 -6.70
N THR A 138 1.93 -26.62 -7.68
CA THR A 138 2.93 -27.19 -8.57
C THR A 138 3.58 -26.10 -9.40
N THR A 139 2.78 -25.25 -10.06
CA THR A 139 3.29 -24.14 -10.87
C THR A 139 4.11 -23.15 -10.04
N ILE A 140 3.65 -22.80 -8.82
CA ILE A 140 4.38 -21.90 -7.93
C ILE A 140 5.72 -22.50 -7.52
N THR A 141 5.74 -23.76 -7.13
CA THR A 141 6.97 -24.43 -6.67
C THR A 141 7.98 -24.54 -7.79
N GLU A 142 7.57 -24.99 -8.98
CA GLU A 142 8.48 -25.11 -10.12
C GLU A 142 9.02 -23.74 -10.56
N THR A 143 8.16 -22.74 -10.67
CA THR A 143 8.59 -21.39 -11.06
C THR A 143 9.49 -20.75 -10.00
N ASN A 144 9.25 -21.04 -8.70
CA ASN A 144 10.05 -20.49 -7.61
C ASN A 144 11.51 -20.99 -7.63
N LYS A 145 11.80 -22.15 -8.20
CA LYS A 145 13.17 -22.70 -8.30
C LYS A 145 14.15 -21.77 -9.04
N LYS A 146 13.63 -20.90 -9.90
CA LYS A 146 14.44 -19.91 -10.65
C LYS A 146 14.82 -18.69 -9.81
N ASN A 147 14.31 -18.55 -8.59
CA ASN A 147 14.65 -17.44 -7.69
C ASN A 147 15.91 -17.77 -6.90
N SER A 148 16.88 -16.87 -6.94
CA SER A 148 18.11 -16.98 -6.14
C SER A 148 18.35 -15.72 -5.32
N ASN A 149 19.12 -15.83 -4.23
CA ASN A 149 19.45 -14.71 -3.33
C ASN A 149 18.23 -13.84 -2.97
N TRP A 150 17.13 -14.50 -2.62
CA TRP A 150 15.88 -13.84 -2.34
C TRP A 150 15.73 -13.45 -0.85
N THR A 151 14.93 -12.42 -0.62
CA THR A 151 14.40 -12.06 0.71
C THR A 151 12.92 -11.79 0.63
N CYS A 152 12.20 -12.12 1.70
CA CYS A 152 10.76 -11.87 1.81
C CYS A 152 10.45 -11.30 3.18
N ASP A 153 10.01 -10.05 3.23
CA ASP A 153 9.54 -9.41 4.45
C ASP A 153 8.01 -9.37 4.43
N ILE A 154 7.39 -10.03 5.39
CA ILE A 154 5.93 -10.08 5.53
C ILE A 154 5.54 -9.20 6.71
N LYS A 155 4.85 -8.11 6.43
CA LYS A 155 4.38 -7.15 7.44
C LYS A 155 2.91 -7.35 7.72
N CYS A 156 2.55 -7.40 9.01
CA CYS A 156 1.18 -7.45 9.47
C CYS A 156 0.67 -6.06 9.86
N LEU A 157 -0.54 -5.74 9.44
CA LEU A 157 -1.27 -4.54 9.82
C LEU A 157 -2.70 -4.92 10.20
N GLY A 158 -3.17 -4.47 11.34
CA GLY A 158 -4.49 -4.83 11.87
C GLY A 158 -4.53 -6.23 12.52
N GLY A 159 -5.56 -6.48 13.31
CA GLY A 159 -5.68 -7.66 14.15
C GLY A 159 -4.71 -7.64 15.33
N THR A 160 -4.73 -8.71 16.13
CA THR A 160 -3.90 -8.84 17.35
C THR A 160 -2.39 -8.91 17.08
N THR A 161 -1.99 -9.25 15.84
CA THR A 161 -0.58 -9.32 15.42
C THR A 161 -0.10 -8.07 14.68
N SER A 162 -0.86 -6.98 14.75
CA SER A 162 -0.52 -5.72 14.08
C SER A 162 0.87 -5.21 14.48
N GLY A 163 1.65 -4.78 13.47
CA GLY A 163 3.01 -4.28 13.67
C GLY A 163 4.11 -5.35 13.62
N THR A 164 3.76 -6.64 13.52
CA THR A 164 4.75 -7.71 13.39
C THR A 164 5.32 -7.78 11.98
N THR A 165 6.58 -8.23 11.87
CA THR A 165 7.26 -8.50 10.61
C THR A 165 7.90 -9.89 10.67
N ILE A 166 7.71 -10.68 9.62
CA ILE A 166 8.33 -12.00 9.44
C ILE A 166 9.28 -11.87 8.26
N THR A 167 10.57 -12.11 8.49
CA THR A 167 11.60 -12.09 7.45
C THR A 167 12.00 -13.52 7.11
N LEU A 168 12.00 -13.83 5.81
CA LEU A 168 12.39 -15.13 5.25
C LEU A 168 13.52 -14.94 4.24
N SER A 169 14.43 -15.90 4.19
CA SER A 169 15.53 -15.97 3.23
C SER A 169 15.87 -17.43 2.90
N PRO A 170 16.74 -17.71 1.92
CA PRO A 170 17.18 -19.08 1.63
C PRO A 170 17.75 -19.83 2.85
N ASN A 171 18.45 -19.09 3.73
CA ASN A 171 19.12 -19.62 4.90
C ASN A 171 18.26 -19.55 6.19
N GLN A 172 17.09 -18.91 6.12
CA GLN A 172 16.20 -18.70 7.26
C GLN A 172 14.77 -19.02 6.85
N GLY A 173 14.34 -20.23 7.16
CA GLY A 173 12.96 -20.66 6.95
C GLY A 173 11.99 -19.99 7.93
N PRO A 174 10.68 -20.25 7.79
CA PRO A 174 9.68 -19.70 8.69
C PRO A 174 9.89 -20.24 10.11
N THR A 175 10.04 -19.32 11.05
CA THR A 175 10.10 -19.64 12.50
C THR A 175 8.70 -19.73 13.11
N THR A 176 7.68 -19.29 12.37
CA THR A 176 6.29 -19.27 12.83
C THR A 176 5.34 -19.52 11.65
N THR A 177 4.19 -20.10 11.96
CA THR A 177 3.06 -20.25 11.04
C THR A 177 1.92 -19.36 11.50
N ILE A 178 1.29 -18.65 10.57
CA ILE A 178 0.17 -17.76 10.84
C ILE A 178 -1.12 -18.58 10.80
N ASN A 179 -1.89 -18.53 11.89
CA ASN A 179 -3.26 -18.99 11.86
C ASN A 179 -4.14 -17.89 11.25
N LEU A 180 -4.35 -17.99 9.93
CA LEU A 180 -5.10 -16.98 9.18
C LEU A 180 -6.55 -16.84 9.66
N GLY A 181 -7.19 -17.95 10.08
CA GLY A 181 -8.54 -17.93 10.62
C GLY A 181 -8.64 -17.14 11.92
N ALA A 182 -7.76 -17.41 12.88
CA ALA A 182 -7.71 -16.67 14.14
C ALA A 182 -7.36 -15.19 13.92
N TRP A 183 -6.42 -14.88 13.03
CA TRP A 183 -6.11 -13.49 12.69
C TRP A 183 -7.32 -12.78 12.05
N THR A 184 -8.00 -13.43 11.10
CA THR A 184 -9.17 -12.85 10.44
C THR A 184 -10.27 -12.50 11.43
N GLN A 185 -10.48 -13.35 12.45
CA GLN A 185 -11.45 -13.09 13.53
C GLN A 185 -11.00 -11.93 14.44
N SER A 186 -9.69 -11.75 14.63
CA SER A 186 -9.15 -10.66 15.46
C SER A 186 -9.17 -9.28 14.78
N VAL A 187 -9.46 -9.22 13.48
CA VAL A 187 -9.64 -7.94 12.76
C VAL A 187 -11.08 -7.47 12.97
N ASP A 188 -11.26 -6.71 14.02
CA ASP A 188 -12.52 -6.07 14.43
C ASP A 188 -12.42 -4.54 14.36
N ASP A 189 -13.44 -3.84 14.88
CA ASP A 189 -13.49 -2.38 14.84
C ASP A 189 -12.36 -1.70 15.63
N THR A 190 -11.88 -2.33 16.69
CA THR A 190 -10.82 -1.79 17.57
C THR A 190 -9.42 -2.11 17.04
N HIS A 191 -9.27 -3.25 16.38
CA HIS A 191 -8.00 -3.74 15.84
C HIS A 191 -7.84 -3.50 14.33
N SER A 192 -8.77 -2.77 13.71
CA SER A 192 -8.64 -2.37 12.31
C SER A 192 -7.63 -1.26 12.11
N ARG A 193 -7.00 -1.25 10.93
CA ARG A 193 -6.07 -0.21 10.46
C ARG A 193 -6.44 0.17 9.03
N LEU A 194 -5.95 1.33 8.57
CA LEU A 194 -6.11 1.75 7.17
C LEU A 194 -5.35 0.76 6.28
N VAL A 195 -6.08 0.02 5.44
CA VAL A 195 -5.50 -1.02 4.56
C VAL A 195 -5.55 -0.65 3.09
N ASP A 196 -6.49 0.21 2.70
CA ASP A 196 -6.63 0.63 1.31
C ASP A 196 -7.18 2.05 1.19
N VAL A 197 -6.78 2.74 0.13
CA VAL A 197 -7.23 4.09 -0.24
C VAL A 197 -7.61 4.06 -1.72
N ASP A 198 -8.83 4.50 -2.03
CA ASP A 198 -9.20 4.75 -3.42
C ASP A 198 -8.62 6.10 -3.87
N TRP A 199 -7.49 6.05 -4.55
CA TRP A 199 -6.78 7.24 -5.00
C TRP A 199 -7.57 8.08 -6.02
N ASN A 200 -8.55 7.48 -6.71
CA ASN A 200 -9.45 8.22 -7.61
C ASN A 200 -10.51 9.03 -6.85
N ALA A 201 -10.71 8.71 -5.57
CA ALA A 201 -11.61 9.41 -4.67
C ALA A 201 -10.82 10.22 -3.64
N THR A 202 -9.80 10.96 -4.08
CA THR A 202 -9.02 11.88 -3.25
C THR A 202 -9.01 13.26 -3.86
N TYR A 203 -8.88 14.28 -3.02
CA TYR A 203 -8.73 15.66 -3.45
C TYR A 203 -7.43 16.24 -2.91
N PRO A 204 -6.59 16.88 -3.75
CA PRO A 204 -5.45 17.61 -3.25
C PRO A 204 -5.90 18.71 -2.29
N ILE A 205 -5.17 18.93 -1.19
CA ILE A 205 -5.57 19.93 -0.18
C ILE A 205 -5.64 21.35 -0.75
N TYR A 206 -4.86 21.68 -1.78
CA TYR A 206 -4.90 22.99 -2.43
C TYR A 206 -6.21 23.24 -3.18
N ASP A 207 -6.96 22.21 -3.58
CA ASP A 207 -8.27 22.39 -4.23
C ASP A 207 -9.37 22.85 -3.26
N LEU A 208 -9.11 22.77 -1.96
CA LEU A 208 -10.01 23.24 -0.92
C LEU A 208 -9.79 24.71 -0.55
N VAL A 209 -8.73 25.33 -1.06
CA VAL A 209 -8.35 26.71 -0.75
C VAL A 209 -8.87 27.64 -1.84
N SER A 210 -9.68 28.64 -1.44
CA SER A 210 -10.30 29.60 -2.35
C SER A 210 -9.37 30.76 -2.72
N ASP A 211 -8.44 31.15 -1.84
CA ASP A 211 -7.45 32.21 -2.11
C ASP A 211 -6.48 31.70 -3.23
N PRO A 212 -6.41 32.40 -4.38
CA PRO A 212 -5.63 31.91 -5.51
C PRO A 212 -4.12 31.91 -5.26
N VAL A 213 -3.61 32.84 -4.45
CA VAL A 213 -2.18 32.89 -4.13
C VAL A 213 -1.80 31.73 -3.23
N LYS A 214 -2.53 31.54 -2.13
CA LYS A 214 -2.31 30.42 -1.21
C LYS A 214 -2.52 29.08 -1.87
N LYS A 215 -3.52 28.97 -2.76
CA LYS A 215 -3.75 27.76 -3.57
C LYS A 215 -2.53 27.41 -4.42
N ALA A 216 -1.94 28.42 -5.09
CA ALA A 216 -0.75 28.22 -5.92
C ALA A 216 0.46 27.79 -5.10
N ASP A 217 0.72 28.46 -3.98
CA ASP A 217 1.83 28.15 -3.07
C ASP A 217 1.68 26.72 -2.49
N LEU A 218 0.47 26.38 -2.06
CA LEU A 218 0.19 25.05 -1.51
C LEU A 218 0.33 23.94 -2.56
N LYS A 219 -0.08 24.24 -3.81
CA LYS A 219 0.13 23.29 -4.93
C LYS A 219 1.61 23.01 -5.16
N LEU A 220 2.44 24.05 -5.20
CA LEU A 220 3.90 23.89 -5.35
C LEU A 220 4.50 23.09 -4.19
N ALA A 221 4.07 23.36 -2.95
CA ALA A 221 4.53 22.62 -1.77
C ALA A 221 4.12 21.14 -1.80
N VAL A 222 2.88 20.83 -2.22
CA VAL A 222 2.40 19.46 -2.40
C VAL A 222 3.22 18.73 -3.46
N GLU A 223 3.43 19.34 -4.63
CA GLU A 223 4.23 18.76 -5.71
C GLU A 223 5.68 18.52 -5.28
N LYS A 224 6.29 19.49 -4.61
CA LYS A 224 7.64 19.39 -4.04
C LYS A 224 7.73 18.23 -3.04
N TYR A 225 6.77 18.13 -2.12
CA TYR A 225 6.72 17.04 -1.13
C TYR A 225 6.61 15.68 -1.80
N ILE A 226 5.67 15.51 -2.74
CA ILE A 226 5.49 14.25 -3.48
C ILE A 226 6.77 13.89 -4.25
N ASN A 227 7.38 14.86 -4.95
CA ASN A 227 8.61 14.64 -5.70
C ASN A 227 9.79 14.26 -4.79
N SER A 228 9.88 14.84 -3.59
CA SER A 228 10.90 14.47 -2.60
C SER A 228 10.80 13.04 -2.10
N LYS A 229 9.61 12.42 -2.20
CA LYS A 229 9.36 11.02 -1.79
C LYS A 229 9.49 10.02 -2.95
N LYS A 230 9.67 10.50 -4.17
CA LYS A 230 9.93 9.62 -5.32
C LYS A 230 11.30 8.96 -5.17
N ILE A 231 11.34 7.64 -5.38
CA ILE A 231 12.60 6.90 -5.41
C ILE A 231 13.31 7.26 -6.70
N SER A 232 14.48 7.89 -6.60
CA SER A 232 15.37 8.15 -7.74
C SER A 232 16.25 6.93 -7.97
N VAL A 233 16.15 6.30 -9.14
CA VAL A 233 17.09 5.26 -9.54
C VAL A 233 18.23 5.93 -10.29
N ILE A 234 19.39 6.03 -9.65
CA ILE A 234 20.62 6.47 -10.32
C ILE A 234 21.14 5.29 -11.13
N LYS A 235 21.13 5.42 -12.47
CA LYS A 235 21.79 4.47 -13.35
C LYS A 235 23.30 4.80 -13.31
N LEU A 236 24.08 4.00 -12.59
CA LEU A 236 25.52 4.03 -12.75
C LEU A 236 25.83 3.49 -14.16
N VAL A 237 26.26 4.37 -15.05
CA VAL A 237 26.84 3.99 -16.33
C VAL A 237 28.31 3.68 -16.04
N THR A 238 28.65 2.41 -16.04
CA THR A 238 30.03 1.93 -16.08
C THR A 238 30.49 1.86 -17.50
#